data_cdb9498809af8f323bb84119b089315d
#
_entry.id   cdb9498809af8f323bb84119b089315d
#
_cell.length_a   1.000
_cell.length_b   1.000
_cell.length_c   1.000
_cell.angle_alpha   90.00
_cell.angle_beta   90.00
_cell.angle_gamma   90.00
#
_symmetry.space_group_name_H-M   'P 1'
#
loop_
_entity.id
_entity.type
_entity.pdbx_description
1 polymer ?
#
loop_
_entity_poly.entity_id
_entity_poly.type
_entity_poly.pdbx_seq_one_letter_code
_entity_poly.pdbx_strand_id
1 'polypeptide(L)'
;MEERYIASVDLGTSKLAVCVASIEDQNVQIIYYKESPSEGIRNSRVTNPGIADKFVRNAIAEAQQTLRIKIQQVVVGLPRWQVRQETASAAAEREDDSRFISESEIRFLKSEALKTYPLKDDKREIIYGAVAQSFSTEDCINEPESEIIGMSAERIEGKFKVFIGSKRLSTNLDELFGSMQIGIARKFFIPGITAKAVLSPEEMKSGVALIDIGAGVSSVTIFKDNLMRYYAAIPFGGDCVTRDIQSICGFSFKMAEEIKKAYGACLPDKLSTLGEKELHIMDEDGRLLRKLSIKVLSEIVNARMEEIINALLYKIQESGLSSEDYLKRGIVVTGGGAEMLNCVNLFKELSGYSIKMGLPKKYVSCDGCPEASEASASTAIGMILAVKGDKSINCINDVTFRASQRNSGSASAQDTPKDATRLDDAIEYQPDGGGATNATTEVPAPVKPEESPTVNPVDGDETDESAKLENKELPGTTEPSGRDSGKDEYSAGQGADTQETEPPVVPEPEPKPEPKPGPKPGPEPGPEPGPEPGPKGTGNPLVKFFWRLYDNVQKDVNE
;
A
#
# COMPACT_ATOMS: atom_id res chain seq x y z
N MET A 1 19.37 30.12 -6.24
CA MET A 1 18.46 28.97 -6.38
C MET A 1 17.38 29.10 -5.31
N GLU A 2 16.12 28.83 -5.61
CA GLU A 2 15.04 28.99 -4.64
C GLU A 2 15.05 27.78 -3.70
N GLU A 3 15.25 28.03 -2.41
CA GLU A 3 15.04 27.05 -1.35
C GLU A 3 13.55 26.70 -1.29
N ARG A 4 13.24 25.40 -1.24
CA ARG A 4 11.90 24.86 -1.28
C ARG A 4 11.65 23.98 -0.06
N TYR A 5 10.46 24.06 0.49
CA TYR A 5 10.09 23.32 1.70
C TYR A 5 8.98 22.32 1.42
N ILE A 6 9.16 21.10 1.91
CA ILE A 6 8.16 20.04 1.84
C ILE A 6 7.75 19.65 3.25
N ALA A 7 6.44 19.61 3.49
CA ALA A 7 5.86 19.13 4.74
C ALA A 7 5.11 17.83 4.50
N SER A 8 5.49 16.76 5.19
CA SER A 8 4.77 15.48 5.17
C SER A 8 4.08 15.23 6.50
N VAL A 9 2.88 14.59 6.44
CA VAL A 9 2.14 14.16 7.63
C VAL A 9 1.85 12.67 7.50
N ASP A 10 2.52 11.86 8.33
CA ASP A 10 2.24 10.43 8.45
C ASP A 10 1.17 10.19 9.50
N LEU A 11 0.05 9.61 9.07
CA LEU A 11 -1.14 9.38 9.88
C LEU A 11 -1.18 7.93 10.38
N GLY A 12 -0.37 7.64 11.38
CA GLY A 12 -0.28 6.31 11.99
C GLY A 12 -1.40 6.01 12.99
N THR A 13 -1.53 4.74 13.39
CA THR A 13 -2.56 4.27 14.32
C THR A 13 -2.29 4.73 15.76
N SER A 14 -1.06 4.63 16.24
CA SER A 14 -0.69 5.01 17.61
C SER A 14 -0.07 6.40 17.70
N LYS A 15 0.53 6.85 16.61
CA LYS A 15 1.21 8.14 16.50
C LYS A 15 0.98 8.75 15.13
N LEU A 16 0.99 10.07 15.08
CA LEU A 16 1.15 10.83 13.85
C LEU A 16 2.53 11.50 13.85
N ALA A 17 3.14 11.65 12.69
CA ALA A 17 4.42 12.34 12.56
C ALA A 17 4.31 13.49 11.56
N VAL A 18 4.81 14.67 11.97
CA VAL A 18 4.98 15.82 11.08
C VAL A 18 6.47 15.94 10.78
N CYS A 19 6.81 15.95 9.50
CA CYS A 19 8.17 16.12 9.04
C CYS A 19 8.24 17.26 8.04
N VAL A 20 9.21 18.16 8.22
CA VAL A 20 9.47 19.28 7.31
C VAL A 20 10.93 19.19 6.84
N ALA A 21 11.11 19.27 5.54
CA ALA A 21 12.43 19.30 4.93
C ALA A 21 12.61 20.58 4.11
N SER A 22 13.85 21.09 4.13
CA SER A 22 14.37 22.03 3.13
C SER A 22 15.00 21.24 1.99
N ILE A 23 14.74 21.67 0.77
CA ILE A 23 15.31 21.07 -0.44
C ILE A 23 16.06 22.15 -1.22
N GLU A 24 17.36 21.96 -1.33
CA GLU A 24 18.24 22.75 -2.16
C GLU A 24 18.84 21.84 -3.24
N ASP A 25 18.56 22.11 -4.49
CA ASP A 25 18.90 21.26 -5.64
C ASP A 25 18.38 19.81 -5.46
N GLN A 26 19.26 18.87 -5.16
CA GLN A 26 18.93 17.46 -4.87
C GLN A 26 19.19 17.08 -3.41
N ASN A 27 19.66 18.03 -2.58
CA ASN A 27 19.92 17.78 -1.18
C ASN A 27 18.63 17.95 -0.36
N VAL A 28 18.34 16.98 0.48
CA VAL A 28 17.19 16.99 1.38
C VAL A 28 17.69 17.07 2.80
N GLN A 29 17.38 18.16 3.48
CA GLN A 29 17.69 18.35 4.89
C GLN A 29 16.42 18.36 5.72
N ILE A 30 16.31 17.46 6.67
CA ILE A 30 15.20 17.45 7.62
C ILE A 30 15.44 18.54 8.66
N ILE A 31 14.55 19.53 8.67
CA ILE A 31 14.62 20.67 9.60
C ILE A 31 13.65 20.55 10.76
N TYR A 32 12.70 19.63 10.66
CA TYR A 32 11.76 19.32 11.74
C TYR A 32 11.23 17.89 11.58
N TYR A 33 11.23 17.15 12.65
CA TYR A 33 10.53 15.87 12.79
C TYR A 33 9.99 15.75 14.20
N LYS A 34 8.71 15.43 14.32
CA LYS A 34 8.11 15.14 15.62
C LYS A 34 6.97 14.17 15.50
N GLU A 35 6.98 13.19 16.41
CA GLU A 35 5.88 12.27 16.64
C GLU A 35 4.96 12.79 17.73
N SER A 36 3.66 12.65 17.54
CA SER A 36 2.62 13.07 18.48
C SER A 36 1.57 11.96 18.61
N PRO A 37 0.83 11.89 19.74
CA PRO A 37 -0.26 10.94 19.88
C PRO A 37 -1.30 11.08 18.78
N SER A 38 -1.90 9.96 18.38
CA SER A 38 -2.89 9.86 17.32
C SER A 38 -4.21 9.29 17.87
N GLU A 39 -5.32 9.96 17.59
CA GLU A 39 -6.67 9.46 17.81
C GLU A 39 -7.54 9.67 16.56
N GLY A 40 -8.63 8.92 16.43
CA GLY A 40 -9.49 8.95 15.22
C GLY A 40 -8.91 8.19 14.02
N ILE A 41 -7.71 7.57 14.17
CA ILE A 41 -7.02 6.81 13.15
C ILE A 41 -6.89 5.37 13.63
N ARG A 42 -7.36 4.40 12.83
CA ARG A 42 -7.28 2.97 13.13
C ARG A 42 -6.78 2.20 11.91
N ASN A 43 -5.83 1.30 12.12
CA ASN A 43 -5.25 0.49 11.05
C ASN A 43 -4.84 1.35 9.83
N SER A 44 -4.08 2.43 10.10
CA SER A 44 -3.62 3.38 9.06
C SER A 44 -4.75 4.06 8.26
N ARG A 45 -5.96 4.19 8.82
CA ARG A 45 -7.14 4.79 8.18
C ARG A 45 -7.72 5.87 9.06
N VAL A 46 -7.92 7.06 8.53
CA VAL A 46 -8.70 8.12 9.19
C VAL A 46 -10.17 7.66 9.24
N THR A 47 -10.57 7.10 10.37
CA THR A 47 -11.93 6.57 10.57
C THR A 47 -12.88 7.61 11.13
N ASN A 48 -12.33 8.60 11.86
CA ASN A 48 -13.08 9.73 12.41
C ASN A 48 -12.30 11.03 12.22
N PRO A 49 -12.52 11.78 11.11
CA PRO A 49 -11.83 13.03 10.83
C PRO A 49 -12.00 14.07 11.94
N GLY A 50 -13.19 14.16 12.56
CA GLY A 50 -13.46 15.14 13.61
C GLY A 50 -12.63 14.91 14.88
N ILE A 51 -12.36 13.66 15.26
CA ILE A 51 -11.45 13.35 16.37
C ILE A 51 -10.00 13.61 15.95
N ALA A 52 -9.60 13.14 14.75
CA ALA A 52 -8.25 13.28 14.25
C ALA A 52 -7.83 14.75 14.05
N ASP A 53 -8.76 15.64 13.71
CA ASP A 53 -8.52 17.07 13.47
C ASP A 53 -7.74 17.72 14.62
N LYS A 54 -8.16 17.50 15.85
CA LYS A 54 -7.51 18.10 17.03
C LYS A 54 -6.02 17.71 17.13
N PHE A 55 -5.72 16.43 16.92
CA PHE A 55 -4.35 15.92 17.05
C PHE A 55 -3.46 16.39 15.91
N VAL A 56 -3.95 16.31 14.67
CA VAL A 56 -3.21 16.74 13.48
C VAL A 56 -2.98 18.25 13.49
N ARG A 57 -4.02 19.03 13.84
CA ARG A 57 -3.94 20.49 13.98
C ARG A 57 -2.89 20.91 15.01
N ASN A 58 -2.87 20.27 16.18
CA ASN A 58 -1.90 20.58 17.23
C ASN A 58 -0.46 20.25 16.76
N ALA A 59 -0.24 19.11 16.13
CA ALA A 59 1.08 18.73 15.64
C ALA A 59 1.59 19.66 14.53
N ILE A 60 0.71 20.06 13.61
CA ILE A 60 1.09 21.03 12.56
C ILE A 60 1.33 22.42 13.17
N ALA A 61 0.49 22.85 14.13
CA ALA A 61 0.68 24.14 14.80
C ALA A 61 2.01 24.21 15.56
N GLU A 62 2.40 23.11 16.21
CA GLU A 62 3.69 23.00 16.89
C GLU A 62 4.87 23.11 15.91
N ALA A 63 4.80 22.42 14.77
CA ALA A 63 5.81 22.52 13.71
C ALA A 63 5.93 23.97 13.19
N GLN A 64 4.78 24.61 12.92
CA GLN A 64 4.72 26.00 12.47
C GLN A 64 5.31 26.97 13.50
N GLN A 65 5.03 26.77 14.79
CA GLN A 65 5.56 27.60 15.87
C GLN A 65 7.05 27.42 16.03
N THR A 66 7.55 26.17 16.00
CA THR A 66 8.97 25.85 16.16
C THR A 66 9.82 26.42 15.03
N LEU A 67 9.35 26.25 13.80
CA LEU A 67 10.06 26.72 12.61
C LEU A 67 9.75 28.18 12.24
N ARG A 68 8.75 28.79 12.88
CA ARG A 68 8.21 30.13 12.56
C ARG A 68 7.78 30.27 11.09
N ILE A 69 7.12 29.27 10.57
CA ILE A 69 6.63 29.18 9.19
C ILE A 69 5.11 28.94 9.19
N LYS A 70 4.48 29.14 8.03
CA LYS A 70 3.09 28.73 7.80
C LYS A 70 3.04 27.61 6.76
N ILE A 71 2.56 26.44 7.17
CA ILE A 71 2.30 25.30 6.28
C ILE A 71 0.96 25.52 5.60
N GLN A 72 0.96 25.61 4.26
CA GLN A 72 -0.24 25.82 3.44
C GLN A 72 -0.74 24.54 2.80
N GLN A 73 0.18 23.62 2.53
CA GLN A 73 -0.15 22.31 1.98
C GLN A 73 0.81 21.25 2.53
N VAL A 74 0.38 20.01 2.44
CA VAL A 74 1.14 18.85 2.92
C VAL A 74 1.12 17.72 1.92
N VAL A 75 2.05 16.79 2.02
CA VAL A 75 2.00 15.49 1.38
C VAL A 75 1.58 14.43 2.39
N VAL A 76 0.70 13.52 2.00
CA VAL A 76 0.09 12.54 2.90
C VAL A 76 0.04 11.16 2.29
N GLY A 77 -0.03 10.15 3.15
CA GLY A 77 -0.18 8.76 2.75
C GLY A 77 -1.65 8.32 2.68
N LEU A 78 -1.99 7.53 1.67
CA LEU A 78 -3.25 6.80 1.58
C LEU A 78 -3.22 5.56 2.48
N PRO A 79 -4.39 5.09 2.96
CA PRO A 79 -4.46 3.88 3.77
C PRO A 79 -3.78 2.69 3.11
N ARG A 80 -3.06 1.90 3.91
CA ARG A 80 -2.32 0.74 3.42
C ARG A 80 -2.99 -0.62 3.74
N TRP A 81 -4.08 -0.65 4.49
CA TRP A 81 -4.85 -1.87 4.76
C TRP A 81 -6.18 -1.87 4.01
N GLN A 82 -6.65 -3.07 3.62
CA GLN A 82 -7.79 -3.29 2.74
C GLN A 82 -7.58 -2.65 1.35
N VAL A 83 -6.39 -2.83 0.82
CA VAL A 83 -6.05 -2.45 -0.56
C VAL A 83 -5.95 -3.72 -1.40
N ARG A 84 -6.75 -3.78 -2.44
CA ARG A 84 -6.75 -4.85 -3.44
C ARG A 84 -5.75 -4.52 -4.54
N GLN A 85 -4.99 -5.50 -5.00
CA GLN A 85 -4.13 -5.36 -6.17
C GLN A 85 -4.69 -6.16 -7.33
N GLU A 86 -4.71 -5.54 -8.51
CA GLU A 86 -5.24 -6.09 -9.74
C GLU A 86 -4.31 -5.74 -10.90
N THR A 87 -4.60 -6.26 -12.10
CA THR A 87 -3.85 -5.91 -13.31
C THR A 87 -4.77 -5.13 -14.25
N ALA A 88 -4.33 -3.95 -14.65
CA ALA A 88 -4.90 -3.19 -15.75
C ALA A 88 -4.00 -3.32 -16.98
N SER A 89 -4.57 -3.27 -18.16
CA SER A 89 -3.82 -3.21 -19.41
C SER A 89 -4.43 -2.18 -20.34
N ALA A 90 -3.60 -1.60 -21.18
CA ALA A 90 -4.03 -0.76 -22.30
C ALA A 90 -3.12 -1.02 -23.49
N ALA A 91 -3.67 -0.83 -24.67
CA ALA A 91 -2.93 -0.88 -25.92
C ALA A 91 -3.19 0.39 -26.73
N ALA A 92 -2.19 0.84 -27.46
CA ALA A 92 -2.29 1.97 -28.37
C ALA A 92 -1.65 1.60 -29.72
N GLU A 93 -2.39 1.87 -30.79
CA GLU A 93 -1.85 1.86 -32.16
C GLU A 93 -1.12 3.20 -32.37
N ARG A 94 0.00 3.16 -33.06
CA ARG A 94 0.84 4.33 -33.32
C ARG A 94 0.67 4.75 -34.78
N GLU A 95 0.41 6.03 -34.98
CA GLU A 95 0.24 6.61 -36.34
C GLU A 95 1.56 6.65 -37.13
N ASP A 96 2.69 6.67 -36.43
CA ASP A 96 4.03 6.76 -37.01
C ASP A 96 4.92 5.72 -36.32
N ASP A 97 5.06 4.58 -36.98
CA ASP A 97 5.86 3.44 -36.55
C ASP A 97 7.38 3.72 -36.60
N SER A 98 7.79 4.72 -37.39
CA SER A 98 9.20 5.12 -37.53
C SER A 98 9.73 5.93 -36.33
N ARG A 99 8.84 6.51 -35.51
CA ARG A 99 9.24 7.19 -34.29
C ARG A 99 9.58 6.23 -33.18
N PHE A 100 10.53 6.62 -32.35
CA PHE A 100 10.86 5.87 -31.14
C PHE A 100 9.78 6.06 -30.07
N ILE A 101 9.48 4.97 -29.34
CA ILE A 101 8.58 5.00 -28.19
C ILE A 101 9.19 5.91 -27.13
N SER A 102 8.38 6.85 -26.64
CA SER A 102 8.77 7.86 -25.67
C SER A 102 8.16 7.61 -24.30
N GLU A 103 8.76 8.16 -23.24
CA GLU A 103 8.16 8.16 -21.89
C GLU A 103 6.76 8.78 -21.86
N SER A 104 6.48 9.76 -22.73
CA SER A 104 5.15 10.38 -22.80
C SER A 104 4.09 9.42 -23.31
N GLU A 105 4.42 8.52 -24.24
CA GLU A 105 3.52 7.46 -24.70
C GLU A 105 3.28 6.42 -23.61
N ILE A 106 4.32 6.06 -22.85
CA ILE A 106 4.17 5.17 -21.67
C ILE A 106 3.23 5.80 -20.63
N ARG A 107 3.41 7.09 -20.32
CA ARG A 107 2.51 7.82 -19.40
C ARG A 107 1.08 7.89 -19.92
N PHE A 108 0.91 8.15 -21.22
CA PHE A 108 -0.41 8.13 -21.85
C PHE A 108 -1.07 6.76 -21.74
N LEU A 109 -0.34 5.68 -22.07
CA LEU A 109 -0.81 4.30 -21.99
C LEU A 109 -1.24 3.93 -20.56
N LYS A 110 -0.46 4.33 -19.57
CA LYS A 110 -0.81 4.18 -18.14
C LYS A 110 -2.10 4.92 -17.81
N SER A 111 -2.23 6.17 -18.24
CA SER A 111 -3.44 6.97 -18.02
C SER A 111 -4.68 6.31 -18.63
N GLU A 112 -4.57 5.78 -19.86
CA GLU A 112 -5.66 5.06 -20.51
C GLU A 112 -6.01 3.76 -19.79
N ALA A 113 -5.01 2.97 -19.36
CA ALA A 113 -5.25 1.76 -18.57
C ALA A 113 -6.00 2.05 -17.26
N LEU A 114 -5.71 3.19 -16.62
CA LEU A 114 -6.37 3.57 -15.37
C LEU A 114 -7.79 4.12 -15.60
N LYS A 115 -8.02 4.89 -16.67
CA LYS A 115 -9.33 5.43 -17.02
C LYS A 115 -10.32 4.33 -17.43
N THR A 116 -9.83 3.33 -18.17
CA THR A 116 -10.66 2.25 -18.72
C THR A 116 -10.82 1.08 -17.75
N TYR A 117 -10.06 1.05 -16.63
CA TYR A 117 -10.12 -0.03 -15.67
C TYR A 117 -11.50 -0.11 -14.99
N PRO A 118 -12.22 -1.25 -15.08
CA PRO A 118 -13.55 -1.39 -14.50
C PRO A 118 -13.45 -1.60 -12.97
N LEU A 119 -13.70 -0.56 -12.20
CA LEU A 119 -13.88 -0.70 -10.75
C LEU A 119 -15.15 -1.53 -10.46
N LYS A 120 -15.11 -2.37 -9.42
CA LYS A 120 -16.29 -3.17 -8.99
C LYS A 120 -17.42 -2.26 -8.49
N ASP A 121 -17.06 -1.17 -7.82
CA ASP A 121 -17.99 -0.15 -7.31
C ASP A 121 -17.29 1.24 -7.36
N ASP A 122 -17.51 2.00 -8.42
CA ASP A 122 -16.94 3.33 -8.64
C ASP A 122 -17.38 4.38 -7.60
N LYS A 123 -18.46 4.11 -6.85
CA LYS A 123 -18.92 4.96 -5.74
C LYS A 123 -18.11 4.73 -4.47
N ARG A 124 -17.60 3.52 -4.27
CA ARG A 124 -16.90 3.12 -3.04
C ARG A 124 -15.40 2.94 -3.22
N GLU A 125 -14.96 2.65 -4.43
CA GLU A 125 -13.57 2.34 -4.77
C GLU A 125 -12.88 3.47 -5.52
N ILE A 126 -11.57 3.55 -5.37
CA ILE A 126 -10.69 4.44 -6.14
C ILE A 126 -9.31 3.77 -6.28
N ILE A 127 -8.63 4.03 -7.39
CA ILE A 127 -7.26 3.58 -7.60
C ILE A 127 -6.33 4.47 -6.77
N TYR A 128 -5.58 3.88 -5.83
CA TYR A 128 -4.60 4.56 -4.99
C TYR A 128 -3.27 4.77 -5.68
N GLY A 129 -2.97 3.97 -6.70
CA GLY A 129 -1.75 4.06 -7.48
C GLY A 129 -1.64 2.92 -8.48
N ALA A 130 -0.70 3.06 -9.42
CA ALA A 130 -0.40 2.04 -10.41
C ALA A 130 1.09 1.98 -10.70
N VAL A 131 1.58 0.76 -10.96
CA VAL A 131 2.99 0.48 -11.28
C VAL A 131 3.05 -0.28 -12.59
N ALA A 132 3.82 0.21 -13.56
CA ALA A 132 4.13 -0.51 -14.78
C ALA A 132 4.75 -1.87 -14.43
N GLN A 133 4.35 -2.92 -15.13
CA GLN A 133 4.88 -4.27 -14.92
C GLN A 133 5.66 -4.78 -16.12
N SER A 134 5.11 -4.61 -17.31
CA SER A 134 5.71 -5.01 -18.56
C SER A 134 5.01 -4.35 -19.73
N PHE A 135 5.72 -4.32 -20.85
CA PHE A 135 5.21 -3.82 -22.13
C PHE A 135 5.46 -4.88 -23.21
N SER A 136 4.65 -4.82 -24.26
CA SER A 136 4.79 -5.70 -25.42
C SER A 136 4.57 -4.89 -26.68
N THR A 137 5.28 -5.26 -27.73
CA THR A 137 5.11 -4.79 -29.09
C THR A 137 4.92 -5.99 -30.00
N GLU A 138 4.83 -5.81 -31.31
CA GLU A 138 4.84 -6.91 -32.29
C GLU A 138 6.12 -7.75 -32.22
N ASP A 139 7.27 -7.13 -31.85
CA ASP A 139 8.59 -7.77 -31.87
C ASP A 139 9.01 -8.33 -30.50
N CYS A 140 8.42 -7.86 -29.40
CA CYS A 140 8.81 -8.29 -28.06
C CYS A 140 7.62 -8.42 -27.11
N ILE A 141 7.76 -9.30 -26.11
CA ILE A 141 6.68 -9.64 -25.17
C ILE A 141 7.18 -9.55 -23.73
N ASN A 142 6.43 -8.77 -22.91
CA ASN A 142 6.66 -8.60 -21.47
C ASN A 142 8.02 -8.01 -21.10
N GLU A 143 8.50 -7.07 -21.90
CA GLU A 143 9.75 -6.35 -21.63
C GLU A 143 9.55 -5.22 -20.59
N PRO A 144 10.58 -4.85 -19.84
CA PRO A 144 10.53 -3.72 -18.94
C PRO A 144 10.48 -2.38 -19.70
N GLU A 145 10.01 -1.34 -19.06
CA GLU A 145 9.90 0.00 -19.63
C GLU A 145 11.22 0.51 -20.24
N SER A 146 12.36 0.23 -19.58
CA SER A 146 13.68 0.65 -20.04
C SER A 146 14.10 0.04 -21.37
N GLU A 147 13.60 -1.15 -21.71
CA GLU A 147 13.92 -1.82 -22.97
C GLU A 147 12.98 -1.39 -24.11
N ILE A 148 11.76 -0.94 -23.76
CA ILE A 148 10.75 -0.51 -24.73
C ILE A 148 10.96 0.95 -25.18
N ILE A 149 11.38 1.82 -24.27
CA ILE A 149 11.67 3.21 -24.62
C ILE A 149 12.85 3.26 -25.58
N GLY A 150 12.64 3.92 -26.73
CA GLY A 150 13.62 4.01 -27.81
C GLY A 150 13.47 2.93 -28.87
N MET A 151 12.56 1.96 -28.73
CA MET A 151 12.17 1.05 -29.82
C MET A 151 11.19 1.72 -30.77
N SER A 152 11.13 1.25 -32.02
CA SER A 152 10.05 1.55 -32.97
C SER A 152 9.06 0.40 -32.98
N ALA A 153 7.77 0.69 -33.10
CA ALA A 153 6.71 -0.31 -33.14
C ALA A 153 5.43 0.30 -33.72
N GLU A 154 4.59 -0.53 -34.34
CA GLU A 154 3.25 -0.12 -34.83
C GLU A 154 2.24 -0.08 -33.67
N ARG A 155 2.43 -0.96 -32.67
CA ARG A 155 1.55 -1.11 -31.53
C ARG A 155 2.34 -1.28 -30.25
N ILE A 156 1.85 -0.68 -29.19
CA ILE A 156 2.37 -0.87 -27.84
C ILE A 156 1.25 -1.32 -26.89
N GLU A 157 1.49 -2.35 -26.11
CA GLU A 157 0.63 -2.80 -25.02
C GLU A 157 1.38 -2.69 -23.69
N GLY A 158 0.73 -2.11 -22.67
CA GLY A 158 1.28 -2.01 -21.32
C GLY A 158 0.41 -2.74 -20.30
N LYS A 159 1.05 -3.45 -19.37
CA LYS A 159 0.43 -4.06 -18.19
C LYS A 159 0.84 -3.30 -16.94
N PHE A 160 -0.15 -2.96 -16.13
CA PHE A 160 0.03 -2.15 -14.93
C PHE A 160 -0.59 -2.87 -13.73
N LYS A 161 0.13 -2.94 -12.63
CA LYS A 161 -0.44 -3.38 -11.36
C LYS A 161 -1.12 -2.18 -10.69
N VAL A 162 -2.43 -2.28 -10.45
CA VAL A 162 -3.22 -1.23 -9.83
C VAL A 162 -3.57 -1.59 -8.39
N PHE A 163 -3.54 -0.60 -7.51
CA PHE A 163 -3.87 -0.71 -6.10
C PHE A 163 -5.16 0.02 -5.83
N ILE A 164 -6.20 -0.71 -5.44
CA ILE A 164 -7.56 -0.21 -5.32
C ILE A 164 -7.95 -0.19 -3.85
N GLY A 165 -8.40 0.95 -3.38
CA GLY A 165 -8.82 1.14 -2.00
C GLY A 165 -10.12 1.90 -1.86
N SER A 166 -10.50 2.22 -0.63
CA SER A 166 -11.75 2.89 -0.31
C SER A 166 -11.72 4.37 -0.68
N LYS A 167 -12.65 4.81 -1.53
CA LYS A 167 -12.87 6.22 -1.89
C LYS A 167 -13.21 7.06 -0.65
N ARG A 168 -14.06 6.54 0.25
CA ARG A 168 -14.42 7.22 1.50
C ARG A 168 -13.20 7.55 2.37
N LEU A 169 -12.25 6.62 2.48
CA LEU A 169 -11.05 6.86 3.29
C LEU A 169 -10.12 7.91 2.66
N SER A 170 -10.08 8.02 1.34
CA SER A 170 -9.39 9.12 0.65
C SER A 170 -10.12 10.46 0.89
N THR A 171 -11.46 10.46 0.83
CA THR A 171 -12.26 11.66 1.12
C THR A 171 -12.12 12.11 2.57
N ASN A 172 -12.05 11.18 3.54
CA ASN A 172 -11.80 11.53 4.94
C ASN A 172 -10.48 12.30 5.14
N LEU A 173 -9.46 12.06 4.30
CA LEU A 173 -8.22 12.87 4.31
C LEU A 173 -8.49 14.29 3.81
N ASP A 174 -9.28 14.43 2.73
CA ASP A 174 -9.64 15.75 2.19
C ASP A 174 -10.44 16.56 3.21
N GLU A 175 -11.40 15.93 3.88
CA GLU A 175 -12.19 16.55 4.94
C GLU A 175 -11.32 16.97 6.13
N LEU A 176 -10.40 16.09 6.56
CA LEU A 176 -9.49 16.36 7.68
C LEU A 176 -8.62 17.60 7.42
N PHE A 177 -7.94 17.65 6.28
CA PHE A 177 -7.05 18.79 5.98
C PHE A 177 -7.83 20.01 5.50
N GLY A 178 -8.97 19.83 4.82
CA GLY A 178 -9.88 20.90 4.42
C GLY A 178 -10.44 21.68 5.61
N SER A 179 -10.78 21.01 6.72
CA SER A 179 -11.25 21.66 7.95
C SER A 179 -10.18 22.58 8.57
N MET A 180 -8.91 22.31 8.31
CA MET A 180 -7.77 23.11 8.77
C MET A 180 -7.35 24.19 7.76
N GLN A 181 -7.98 24.25 6.58
CA GLN A 181 -7.58 25.10 5.46
C GLN A 181 -6.15 24.83 4.99
N ILE A 182 -5.72 23.57 5.04
CA ILE A 182 -4.43 23.10 4.58
C ILE A 182 -4.67 22.25 3.32
N GLY A 183 -4.02 22.59 2.21
CA GLY A 183 -4.09 21.83 0.97
C GLY A 183 -3.37 20.48 1.08
N ILE A 184 -3.80 19.49 0.31
CA ILE A 184 -3.04 18.27 0.07
C ILE A 184 -2.36 18.39 -1.28
N ALA A 185 -1.03 18.55 -1.29
CA ALA A 185 -0.25 18.66 -2.52
C ALA A 185 -0.19 17.32 -3.27
N ARG A 186 -0.04 16.21 -2.54
CA ARG A 186 -0.02 14.84 -3.08
C ARG A 186 -0.54 13.84 -2.04
N LYS A 187 -1.21 12.81 -2.54
CA LYS A 187 -1.58 11.61 -1.79
C LYS A 187 -0.79 10.43 -2.36
N PHE A 188 -0.16 9.65 -1.50
CA PHE A 188 0.70 8.56 -1.91
C PHE A 188 0.21 7.21 -1.41
N PHE A 189 0.33 6.17 -2.24
CA PHE A 189 0.25 4.79 -1.79
C PHE A 189 1.53 4.46 -1.02
N ILE A 190 1.42 4.38 0.31
CA ILE A 190 2.53 4.33 1.28
C ILE A 190 3.61 3.28 0.96
N PRO A 191 3.30 2.02 0.59
CA PRO A 191 4.33 0.98 0.46
C PRO A 191 5.46 1.30 -0.51
N GLY A 192 5.14 1.91 -1.66
CA GLY A 192 6.14 2.35 -2.62
C GLY A 192 6.98 3.53 -2.13
N ILE A 193 6.38 4.36 -1.28
CA ILE A 193 7.02 5.56 -0.72
C ILE A 193 7.99 5.19 0.40
N THR A 194 7.59 4.30 1.32
CA THR A 194 8.46 3.78 2.37
C THR A 194 9.72 3.12 1.77
N ALA A 195 9.56 2.40 0.65
CA ALA A 195 10.68 1.80 -0.05
C ALA A 195 11.72 2.83 -0.51
N LYS A 196 11.30 4.01 -0.99
CA LYS A 196 12.22 5.10 -1.39
C LYS A 196 13.10 5.61 -0.25
N ALA A 197 12.64 5.51 1.00
CA ALA A 197 13.41 5.93 2.17
C ALA A 197 14.44 4.89 2.62
N VAL A 198 14.18 3.60 2.45
CA VAL A 198 14.95 2.54 3.12
C VAL A 198 15.66 1.55 2.19
N LEU A 199 15.23 1.44 0.92
CA LEU A 199 15.83 0.53 -0.05
C LEU A 199 16.76 1.25 -1.01
N SER A 200 17.84 0.58 -1.43
CA SER A 200 18.66 1.05 -2.53
C SER A 200 18.11 0.57 -3.88
N PRO A 201 18.46 1.26 -4.98
CA PRO A 201 18.14 0.80 -6.33
C PRO A 201 18.62 -0.62 -6.63
N GLU A 202 19.82 -0.98 -6.16
CA GLU A 202 20.38 -2.33 -6.36
C GLU A 202 19.59 -3.39 -5.61
N GLU A 203 19.03 -3.08 -4.43
CA GLU A 203 18.16 -4.00 -3.69
C GLU A 203 16.85 -4.20 -4.42
N MET A 204 16.21 -3.13 -4.87
CA MET A 204 14.97 -3.20 -5.65
C MET A 204 15.16 -3.90 -6.99
N LYS A 205 16.30 -3.70 -7.65
CA LYS A 205 16.65 -4.39 -8.89
C LYS A 205 16.90 -5.88 -8.67
N SER A 206 17.69 -6.22 -7.66
CA SER A 206 18.12 -7.61 -7.41
C SER A 206 17.04 -8.49 -6.81
N GLY A 207 16.02 -7.91 -6.19
CA GLY A 207 14.92 -8.60 -5.51
C GLY A 207 15.03 -8.53 -3.99
N VAL A 208 14.03 -7.91 -3.36
CA VAL A 208 13.97 -7.68 -1.92
C VAL A 208 12.51 -7.63 -1.46
N ALA A 209 12.24 -8.17 -0.27
CA ALA A 209 10.98 -7.94 0.42
C ALA A 209 11.16 -6.83 1.47
N LEU A 210 10.32 -5.81 1.42
CA LEU A 210 10.23 -4.78 2.45
C LEU A 210 9.07 -5.11 3.38
N ILE A 211 9.36 -5.26 4.66
CA ILE A 211 8.37 -5.43 5.72
C ILE A 211 8.32 -4.16 6.56
N ASP A 212 7.14 -3.56 6.68
CA ASP A 212 6.88 -2.40 7.53
C ASP A 212 5.93 -2.80 8.65
N ILE A 213 6.43 -2.80 9.90
CA ILE A 213 5.68 -3.14 11.10
C ILE A 213 5.24 -1.85 11.79
N GLY A 214 3.98 -1.45 11.55
CA GLY A 214 3.36 -0.34 12.25
C GLY A 214 2.71 -0.75 13.56
N ALA A 215 1.96 0.16 14.17
CA ALA A 215 1.20 -0.11 15.38
C ALA A 215 -0.03 -0.99 15.10
N GLY A 216 -0.89 -0.59 14.15
CA GLY A 216 -2.13 -1.32 13.85
C GLY A 216 -2.10 -2.12 12.55
N VAL A 217 -1.10 -1.93 11.70
CA VAL A 217 -0.96 -2.62 10.40
C VAL A 217 0.49 -2.94 10.15
N SER A 218 0.74 -4.17 9.71
CA SER A 218 2.02 -4.55 9.13
C SER A 218 1.83 -4.93 7.67
N SER A 219 2.83 -4.67 6.83
CA SER A 219 2.74 -4.92 5.40
C SER A 219 4.02 -5.52 4.85
N VAL A 220 3.88 -6.26 3.76
CA VAL A 220 4.98 -6.76 2.94
C VAL A 220 4.85 -6.21 1.52
N THR A 221 5.96 -5.76 0.97
CA THR A 221 6.06 -5.27 -0.41
C THR A 221 7.27 -5.93 -1.06
N ILE A 222 7.10 -6.60 -2.18
CA ILE A 222 8.18 -7.28 -2.88
C ILE A 222 8.56 -6.47 -4.11
N PHE A 223 9.86 -6.18 -4.24
CA PHE A 223 10.46 -5.49 -5.38
C PHE A 223 11.36 -6.43 -6.15
N LYS A 224 11.36 -6.32 -7.47
CA LYS A 224 12.26 -6.96 -8.42
C LYS A 224 12.32 -6.13 -9.69
N ASP A 225 13.50 -6.00 -10.29
CA ASP A 225 13.73 -5.19 -11.50
C ASP A 225 13.28 -3.74 -11.34
N ASN A 226 13.48 -3.18 -10.13
CA ASN A 226 13.01 -1.86 -9.69
C ASN A 226 11.48 -1.67 -9.69
N LEU A 227 10.70 -2.72 -9.83
CA LEU A 227 9.24 -2.69 -9.86
C LEU A 227 8.65 -3.33 -8.61
N MET A 228 7.56 -2.74 -8.12
CA MET A 228 6.74 -3.38 -7.09
C MET A 228 5.95 -4.52 -7.70
N ARG A 229 6.33 -5.76 -7.34
CA ARG A 229 5.73 -6.99 -7.87
C ARG A 229 4.58 -7.51 -7.03
N TYR A 230 4.60 -7.25 -5.73
CA TYR A 230 3.57 -7.75 -4.81
C TYR A 230 3.41 -6.82 -3.61
N TYR A 231 2.20 -6.75 -3.10
CA TYR A 231 1.86 -6.06 -1.88
C TYR A 231 0.82 -6.85 -1.09
N ALA A 232 1.01 -6.96 0.22
CA ALA A 232 -0.01 -7.45 1.15
C ALA A 232 0.12 -6.73 2.49
N ALA A 233 -0.99 -6.64 3.23
CA ALA A 233 -1.02 -6.09 4.57
C ALA A 233 -1.87 -6.95 5.49
N ILE A 234 -1.52 -6.95 6.78
CA ILE A 234 -2.27 -7.59 7.86
C ILE A 234 -2.65 -6.56 8.91
N PRO A 235 -3.85 -6.65 9.54
CA PRO A 235 -4.32 -5.69 10.53
C PRO A 235 -3.73 -5.96 11.93
N PHE A 236 -2.47 -6.33 11.99
CA PHE A 236 -1.71 -6.63 13.20
C PHE A 236 -0.41 -5.86 13.21
N GLY A 237 0.02 -5.43 14.40
CA GLY A 237 1.27 -4.72 14.60
C GLY A 237 1.56 -4.53 16.08
N GLY A 238 2.35 -3.51 16.44
CA GLY A 238 2.79 -3.25 17.80
C GLY A 238 1.67 -3.10 18.85
N ASP A 239 0.47 -2.64 18.43
CA ASP A 239 -0.70 -2.53 19.33
C ASP A 239 -1.18 -3.90 19.84
N CYS A 240 -0.98 -4.98 19.06
CA CYS A 240 -1.31 -6.32 19.51
C CYS A 240 -0.42 -6.74 20.67
N VAL A 241 0.88 -6.46 20.57
CA VAL A 241 1.83 -6.67 21.67
C VAL A 241 1.43 -5.89 22.92
N THR A 242 1.05 -4.61 22.74
CA THR A 242 0.59 -3.77 23.85
C THR A 242 -0.65 -4.32 24.53
N ARG A 243 -1.63 -4.83 23.77
CA ARG A 243 -2.84 -5.44 24.32
C ARG A 243 -2.55 -6.75 25.07
N ASP A 244 -1.59 -7.53 24.61
CA ASP A 244 -1.19 -8.74 25.33
C ASP A 244 -0.53 -8.40 26.65
N ILE A 245 0.37 -7.43 26.69
CA ILE A 245 0.96 -6.91 27.94
C ILE A 245 -0.14 -6.36 28.85
N GLN A 246 -1.06 -5.57 28.32
CA GLN A 246 -2.21 -5.04 29.05
C GLN A 246 -3.03 -6.18 29.70
N SER A 247 -3.40 -7.18 28.92
CA SER A 247 -4.28 -8.27 29.34
C SER A 247 -3.60 -9.18 30.36
N ILE A 248 -2.36 -9.56 30.12
CA ILE A 248 -1.62 -10.53 30.96
C ILE A 248 -1.14 -9.86 32.25
N CYS A 249 -0.69 -8.61 32.17
CA CYS A 249 -0.16 -7.89 33.32
C CYS A 249 -1.23 -7.07 34.08
N GLY A 250 -2.44 -6.86 33.52
CA GLY A 250 -3.50 -6.08 34.15
C GLY A 250 -3.21 -4.58 34.18
N PHE A 251 -2.43 -4.07 33.21
CA PHE A 251 -2.07 -2.66 33.11
C PHE A 251 -3.10 -1.85 32.28
N SER A 252 -3.05 -0.52 32.38
CA SER A 252 -3.70 0.33 31.37
C SER A 252 -2.99 0.20 30.03
N PHE A 253 -3.70 0.46 28.91
CA PHE A 253 -3.09 0.43 27.58
C PHE A 253 -1.88 1.36 27.49
N LYS A 254 -1.98 2.56 28.07
CA LYS A 254 -0.91 3.56 28.09
C LYS A 254 0.33 3.04 28.81
N MET A 255 0.16 2.48 30.01
CA MET A 255 1.26 1.89 30.79
C MET A 255 1.90 0.70 30.04
N ALA A 256 1.08 -0.19 29.48
CA ALA A 256 1.57 -1.32 28.70
C ALA A 256 2.40 -0.86 27.48
N GLU A 257 1.97 0.22 26.79
CA GLU A 257 2.69 0.81 25.66
C GLU A 257 4.03 1.42 26.10
N GLU A 258 4.05 2.15 27.20
CA GLU A 258 5.28 2.72 27.76
C GLU A 258 6.28 1.62 28.18
N ILE A 259 5.80 0.56 28.83
CA ILE A 259 6.63 -0.60 29.22
C ILE A 259 7.16 -1.31 27.97
N LYS A 260 6.31 -1.54 26.96
CA LYS A 260 6.73 -2.14 25.68
C LYS A 260 7.83 -1.32 25.02
N LYS A 261 7.66 0.00 24.92
CA LYS A 261 8.67 0.89 24.28
C LYS A 261 9.98 0.90 25.05
N ALA A 262 9.94 0.90 26.37
CA ALA A 262 11.13 0.99 27.18
C ALA A 262 11.89 -0.34 27.33
N TYR A 263 11.18 -1.47 27.37
CA TYR A 263 11.75 -2.78 27.75
C TYR A 263 11.32 -3.93 26.85
N GLY A 264 10.51 -3.67 25.81
CA GLY A 264 10.05 -4.72 24.90
C GLY A 264 11.19 -5.34 24.11
N ALA A 265 11.33 -6.67 24.23
CA ALA A 265 12.39 -7.41 23.57
C ALA A 265 11.86 -8.75 23.04
N CYS A 266 12.39 -9.19 21.92
CA CYS A 266 12.23 -10.54 21.40
C CYS A 266 13.37 -11.45 21.91
N LEU A 267 13.22 -12.76 21.74
CA LEU A 267 14.21 -13.77 22.10
C LEU A 267 14.61 -13.71 23.58
N PRO A 268 13.71 -14.08 24.51
CA PRO A 268 13.93 -13.98 25.96
C PRO A 268 15.20 -14.67 26.43
N ASP A 269 15.60 -15.79 25.81
CA ASP A 269 16.80 -16.54 26.16
C ASP A 269 18.10 -15.84 25.73
N LYS A 270 18.03 -14.80 24.86
CA LYS A 270 19.20 -14.01 24.45
C LYS A 270 19.37 -12.70 25.23
N LEU A 271 18.55 -12.47 26.28
CA LEU A 271 18.60 -11.22 27.04
C LEU A 271 19.73 -11.17 28.07
N SER A 272 20.41 -12.31 28.32
CA SER A 272 21.50 -12.40 29.33
C SER A 272 21.09 -11.75 30.66
N THR A 273 21.95 -10.91 31.24
CA THR A 273 21.71 -10.23 32.54
C THR A 273 20.51 -9.27 32.51
N LEU A 274 20.06 -8.80 31.33
CA LEU A 274 18.88 -7.96 31.23
C LEU A 274 17.61 -8.73 31.60
N GLY A 275 17.52 -10.01 31.21
CA GLY A 275 16.37 -10.87 31.53
C GLY A 275 16.18 -11.14 33.01
N GLU A 276 17.27 -11.07 33.81
CA GLU A 276 17.23 -11.28 35.25
C GLU A 276 16.68 -10.07 36.03
N LYS A 277 16.57 -8.90 35.39
CA LYS A 277 16.07 -7.68 36.04
C LYS A 277 14.57 -7.72 36.24
N GLU A 278 14.12 -7.15 37.37
CA GLU A 278 12.71 -6.91 37.66
C GLU A 278 12.34 -5.44 37.51
N LEU A 279 11.24 -5.19 36.85
CA LEU A 279 10.60 -3.86 36.79
C LEU A 279 9.67 -3.74 37.99
N HIS A 280 9.84 -2.68 38.75
CA HIS A 280 8.94 -2.32 39.84
C HIS A 280 7.96 -1.27 39.30
N ILE A 281 6.74 -1.68 39.01
CA ILE A 281 5.70 -0.81 38.44
C ILE A 281 4.98 -0.14 39.60
N MET A 282 5.01 1.20 39.62
CA MET A 282 4.35 2.02 40.63
C MET A 282 3.05 2.58 40.09
N ASP A 283 2.06 2.79 40.98
CA ASP A 283 0.87 3.57 40.67
C ASP A 283 1.16 5.09 40.73
N GLU A 284 0.13 5.90 40.46
CA GLU A 284 0.22 7.38 40.51
C GLU A 284 0.55 7.92 41.91
N ASP A 285 0.26 7.14 42.96
CA ASP A 285 0.55 7.46 44.38
C ASP A 285 1.94 6.96 44.82
N GLY A 286 2.72 6.35 43.91
CA GLY A 286 4.05 5.81 44.22
C GLY A 286 4.02 4.49 45.00
N ARG A 287 2.89 3.77 45.02
CA ARG A 287 2.79 2.44 45.63
C ARG A 287 3.17 1.38 44.61
N LEU A 288 3.83 0.31 45.08
CA LEU A 288 4.19 -0.82 44.22
C LEU A 288 2.91 -1.55 43.74
N LEU A 289 2.58 -1.37 42.45
CA LEU A 289 1.46 -2.04 41.83
C LEU A 289 1.80 -3.49 41.49
N ARG A 290 2.97 -3.71 40.89
CA ARG A 290 3.41 -5.02 40.43
C ARG A 290 4.92 -5.09 40.23
N LYS A 291 5.49 -6.31 40.42
CA LYS A 291 6.82 -6.66 39.93
C LYS A 291 6.67 -7.47 38.65
N LEU A 292 7.45 -7.14 37.63
CA LEU A 292 7.44 -7.81 36.33
C LEU A 292 8.89 -8.10 35.92
N SER A 293 9.22 -9.38 35.75
CA SER A 293 10.52 -9.77 35.19
C SER A 293 10.59 -9.37 33.72
N ILE A 294 11.74 -8.83 33.30
CA ILE A 294 11.97 -8.49 31.88
C ILE A 294 11.93 -9.75 31.02
N LYS A 295 12.35 -10.91 31.54
CA LYS A 295 12.21 -12.18 30.82
C LYS A 295 10.75 -12.52 30.53
N VAL A 296 9.85 -12.40 31.52
CA VAL A 296 8.40 -12.65 31.33
C VAL A 296 7.80 -11.66 30.37
N LEU A 297 8.17 -10.37 30.44
CA LEU A 297 7.75 -9.37 29.46
C LEU A 297 8.21 -9.76 28.06
N SER A 298 9.47 -10.21 27.90
CA SER A 298 10.02 -10.65 26.62
C SER A 298 9.32 -11.90 26.09
N GLU A 299 8.91 -12.84 26.94
CA GLU A 299 8.12 -14.00 26.51
C GLU A 299 6.77 -13.59 25.92
N ILE A 300 6.08 -12.60 26.52
CA ILE A 300 4.82 -12.05 26.00
C ILE A 300 5.06 -11.37 24.65
N VAL A 301 6.08 -10.51 24.55
CA VAL A 301 6.44 -9.79 23.33
C VAL A 301 6.81 -10.77 22.22
N ASN A 302 7.68 -11.75 22.52
CA ASN A 302 8.17 -12.73 21.57
C ASN A 302 7.04 -13.56 20.96
N ALA A 303 6.13 -14.07 21.79
CA ALA A 303 5.00 -14.88 21.33
C ALA A 303 4.14 -14.12 20.30
N ARG A 304 3.84 -12.83 20.56
CA ARG A 304 3.05 -12.02 19.62
C ARG A 304 3.84 -11.65 18.37
N MET A 305 5.13 -11.34 18.53
CA MET A 305 5.97 -10.99 17.37
C MET A 305 6.19 -12.19 16.46
N GLU A 306 6.33 -13.41 17.00
CA GLU A 306 6.38 -14.64 16.19
C GLU A 306 5.12 -14.79 15.33
N GLU A 307 3.93 -14.55 15.88
CA GLU A 307 2.69 -14.62 15.13
C GLU A 307 2.64 -13.59 13.98
N ILE A 308 3.00 -12.34 14.28
CA ILE A 308 3.02 -11.26 13.27
C ILE A 308 4.03 -11.60 12.16
N ILE A 309 5.23 -12.04 12.53
CA ILE A 309 6.29 -12.38 11.58
C ILE A 309 5.87 -13.56 10.72
N ASN A 310 5.34 -14.64 11.32
CA ASN A 310 4.88 -15.82 10.58
C ASN A 310 3.75 -15.47 9.60
N ALA A 311 2.82 -14.59 9.99
CA ALA A 311 1.77 -14.12 9.10
C ALA A 311 2.34 -13.32 7.90
N LEU A 312 3.38 -12.49 8.12
CA LEU A 312 4.05 -11.76 7.04
C LEU A 312 4.86 -12.68 6.12
N LEU A 313 5.57 -13.65 6.69
CA LEU A 313 6.30 -14.67 5.91
C LEU A 313 5.34 -15.53 5.09
N TYR A 314 4.18 -15.87 5.63
CA TYR A 314 3.12 -16.54 4.88
C TYR A 314 2.66 -15.70 3.67
N LYS A 315 2.50 -14.37 3.82
CA LYS A 315 2.18 -13.49 2.70
C LYS A 315 3.27 -13.45 1.62
N ILE A 316 4.55 -13.58 2.02
CA ILE A 316 5.64 -13.74 1.04
C ILE A 316 5.51 -15.09 0.31
N GLN A 317 5.21 -16.18 1.00
CA GLN A 317 4.99 -17.49 0.37
C GLN A 317 3.78 -17.49 -0.56
N GLU A 318 2.65 -16.92 -0.10
CA GLU A 318 1.41 -16.80 -0.88
C GLU A 318 1.61 -16.01 -2.19
N SER A 319 2.56 -15.08 -2.22
CA SER A 319 2.89 -14.33 -3.44
C SER A 319 3.45 -15.17 -4.58
N GLY A 320 3.98 -16.38 -4.29
CA GLY A 320 4.75 -17.19 -5.23
C GLY A 320 6.16 -16.64 -5.55
N LEU A 321 6.58 -15.55 -4.87
CA LEU A 321 7.84 -14.84 -5.12
C LEU A 321 8.85 -15.04 -3.98
N SER A 322 8.76 -16.16 -3.25
CA SER A 322 9.52 -16.43 -2.02
C SER A 322 10.86 -17.11 -2.27
N SER A 323 11.23 -17.47 -3.53
CA SER A 323 12.50 -18.16 -3.78
C SER A 323 13.71 -17.28 -3.47
N GLU A 324 14.81 -17.89 -3.04
CA GLU A 324 16.08 -17.17 -2.81
C GLU A 324 16.59 -16.47 -4.07
N ASP A 325 16.37 -17.08 -5.25
CA ASP A 325 16.71 -16.46 -6.54
C ASP A 325 15.89 -15.21 -6.83
N TYR A 326 14.66 -15.15 -6.34
CA TYR A 326 13.82 -13.97 -6.48
C TYR A 326 14.15 -12.91 -5.45
N LEU A 327 14.35 -13.29 -4.17
CA LEU A 327 14.65 -12.39 -3.05
C LEU A 327 16.16 -12.40 -2.71
N LYS A 328 17.02 -12.17 -3.71
CA LYS A 328 18.49 -12.20 -3.55
C LYS A 328 19.04 -11.27 -2.48
N ARG A 329 18.32 -10.20 -2.13
CA ARG A 329 18.68 -9.25 -1.06
C ARG A 329 17.94 -9.53 0.25
N GLY A 330 17.18 -10.64 0.32
CA GLY A 330 16.46 -11.06 1.50
C GLY A 330 15.33 -10.10 1.89
N ILE A 331 15.23 -9.80 3.18
CA ILE A 331 14.15 -8.99 3.75
C ILE A 331 14.73 -7.75 4.44
N VAL A 332 14.14 -6.60 4.18
CA VAL A 332 14.39 -5.35 4.90
C VAL A 332 13.20 -5.08 5.79
N VAL A 333 13.43 -4.87 7.09
CA VAL A 333 12.38 -4.63 8.08
C VAL A 333 12.43 -3.19 8.55
N THR A 334 11.30 -2.48 8.59
CA THR A 334 11.20 -1.07 9.02
C THR A 334 9.92 -0.84 9.82
N GLY A 335 9.68 0.40 10.23
CA GLY A 335 8.52 0.79 11.05
C GLY A 335 8.78 0.65 12.54
N GLY A 336 8.02 1.37 13.37
CA GLY A 336 8.24 1.43 14.82
C GLY A 336 8.11 0.09 15.55
N GLY A 337 7.34 -0.87 15.02
CA GLY A 337 7.25 -2.23 15.60
C GLY A 337 8.53 -3.06 15.39
N ALA A 338 9.35 -2.71 14.40
CA ALA A 338 10.61 -3.36 14.11
C ALA A 338 11.74 -2.93 15.07
N GLU A 339 11.57 -1.82 15.78
CA GLU A 339 12.58 -1.25 16.70
C GLU A 339 12.68 -2.02 18.03
N MET A 340 11.77 -2.96 18.31
CA MET A 340 11.87 -3.82 19.48
C MET A 340 13.18 -4.58 19.48
N LEU A 341 13.84 -4.63 20.64
CA LEU A 341 15.13 -5.30 20.81
C LEU A 341 15.05 -6.75 20.31
N ASN A 342 16.05 -7.19 19.55
CA ASN A 342 16.13 -8.52 18.93
C ASN A 342 15.05 -8.84 17.87
N CYS A 343 14.22 -7.90 17.44
CA CYS A 343 13.20 -8.16 16.40
C CYS A 343 13.83 -8.69 15.10
N VAL A 344 14.91 -8.05 14.61
CA VAL A 344 15.65 -8.51 13.42
C VAL A 344 16.23 -9.91 13.60
N ASN A 345 16.69 -10.23 14.80
CA ASN A 345 17.23 -11.57 15.10
C ASN A 345 16.12 -12.63 15.10
N LEU A 346 14.94 -12.31 15.63
CA LEU A 346 13.77 -13.18 15.57
C LEU A 346 13.35 -13.44 14.12
N PHE A 347 13.33 -12.42 13.27
CA PHE A 347 13.09 -12.60 11.83
C PHE A 347 14.09 -13.57 11.18
N LYS A 348 15.38 -13.46 11.51
CA LYS A 348 16.42 -14.36 10.98
C LYS A 348 16.18 -15.80 11.38
N GLU A 349 15.81 -16.04 12.66
CA GLU A 349 15.53 -17.39 13.16
C GLU A 349 14.32 -18.03 12.50
N LEU A 350 13.25 -17.24 12.27
CA LEU A 350 12.00 -17.75 11.72
C LEU A 350 12.03 -17.90 10.18
N SER A 351 12.79 -17.08 9.48
CA SER A 351 12.66 -16.99 8.03
C SER A 351 13.77 -17.68 7.24
N GLY A 352 14.98 -17.76 7.81
CA GLY A 352 16.18 -18.20 7.09
C GLY A 352 16.74 -17.21 6.07
N TYR A 353 16.03 -16.12 5.77
CA TYR A 353 16.52 -15.06 4.87
C TYR A 353 17.59 -14.19 5.52
N SER A 354 18.37 -13.51 4.67
CA SER A 354 19.17 -12.37 5.13
C SER A 354 18.25 -11.22 5.53
N ILE A 355 18.37 -10.76 6.78
CA ILE A 355 17.50 -9.70 7.34
C ILE A 355 18.34 -8.49 7.71
N LYS A 356 17.87 -7.29 7.34
CA LYS A 356 18.45 -6.04 7.83
C LYS A 356 17.37 -5.04 8.25
N MET A 357 17.74 -4.12 9.15
CA MET A 357 16.91 -2.95 9.47
C MET A 357 16.98 -1.93 8.34
N GLY A 358 15.84 -1.46 7.88
CA GLY A 358 15.67 -0.36 6.94
C GLY A 358 15.57 0.97 7.68
N LEU A 359 16.53 1.85 7.46
CA LEU A 359 16.60 3.17 8.08
C LEU A 359 16.70 4.25 7.00
N PRO A 360 16.05 5.41 7.17
CA PRO A 360 16.02 6.47 6.15
C PRO A 360 17.30 7.30 6.02
N LYS A 361 18.29 7.11 6.89
CA LYS A 361 19.52 7.91 6.98
C LYS A 361 20.29 8.11 5.68
N LYS A 362 20.21 7.15 4.76
CA LYS A 362 21.06 7.13 3.56
C LYS A 362 20.74 8.25 2.56
N TYR A 363 19.52 8.78 2.60
CA TYR A 363 18.99 9.65 1.53
C TYR A 363 18.67 11.07 1.98
N VAL A 364 18.86 11.37 3.27
CA VAL A 364 18.55 12.67 3.87
C VAL A 364 19.58 13.04 4.93
N SER A 365 19.80 14.34 5.14
CA SER A 365 20.49 14.84 6.33
C SER A 365 19.45 15.06 7.43
N CYS A 366 19.73 14.50 8.63
CA CYS A 366 18.88 14.62 9.82
C CYS A 366 19.57 15.38 10.94
N ASP A 367 20.49 16.30 10.59
CA ASP A 367 21.20 17.10 11.57
C ASP A 367 20.19 17.95 12.37
N GLY A 368 20.19 17.76 13.69
CA GLY A 368 19.22 18.42 14.57
C GLY A 368 17.89 17.69 14.80
N CYS A 369 17.63 16.59 14.08
CA CYS A 369 16.42 15.76 14.22
C CYS A 369 16.79 14.26 14.24
N PRO A 370 17.49 13.75 15.26
CA PRO A 370 17.99 12.36 15.27
C PRO A 370 16.86 11.31 15.12
N GLU A 371 15.69 11.59 15.64
CA GLU A 371 14.51 10.70 15.56
C GLU A 371 14.05 10.47 14.10
N ALA A 372 14.33 11.42 13.21
CA ALA A 372 14.07 11.26 11.78
C ALA A 372 14.93 10.17 11.11
N SER A 373 15.95 9.68 11.81
CA SER A 373 16.83 8.60 11.34
C SER A 373 16.37 7.21 11.76
N GLU A 374 15.31 7.09 12.54
CA GLU A 374 14.77 5.83 13.05
C GLU A 374 13.87 5.15 12.02
N ALA A 375 13.66 3.84 12.19
CA ALA A 375 12.82 3.06 11.28
C ALA A 375 11.36 3.57 11.26
N SER A 376 10.90 4.11 12.38
CA SER A 376 9.56 4.68 12.54
C SER A 376 9.31 5.93 11.69
N ALA A 377 10.36 6.63 11.24
CA ALA A 377 10.27 7.82 10.39
C ALA A 377 10.22 7.51 8.88
N SER A 378 10.40 6.24 8.50
CA SER A 378 10.60 5.84 7.09
C SER A 378 9.48 6.30 6.15
N THR A 379 8.22 6.26 6.60
CA THR A 379 7.08 6.71 5.79
C THR A 379 7.09 8.22 5.58
N ALA A 380 7.28 9.01 6.65
CA ALA A 380 7.31 10.47 6.57
C ALA A 380 8.44 10.98 5.66
N ILE A 381 9.64 10.40 5.83
CA ILE A 381 10.82 10.71 4.98
C ILE A 381 10.57 10.27 3.53
N GLY A 382 9.99 9.08 3.34
CA GLY A 382 9.67 8.57 2.01
C GLY A 382 8.75 9.49 1.22
N MET A 383 7.75 10.11 1.87
CA MET A 383 6.86 11.09 1.24
C MET A 383 7.61 12.34 0.78
N ILE A 384 8.58 12.81 1.55
CA ILE A 384 9.44 13.94 1.16
C ILE A 384 10.30 13.57 -0.06
N LEU A 385 10.96 12.40 -0.01
CA LEU A 385 11.80 11.92 -1.11
C LEU A 385 10.99 11.69 -2.40
N ALA A 386 9.72 11.33 -2.28
CA ALA A 386 8.85 11.12 -3.44
C ALA A 386 8.58 12.40 -4.24
N VAL A 387 8.61 13.57 -3.60
CA VAL A 387 8.36 14.87 -4.24
C VAL A 387 9.62 15.73 -4.39
N LYS A 388 10.80 15.20 -4.04
CA LYS A 388 12.04 16.00 -4.11
C LYS A 388 12.32 16.56 -5.51
N GLY A 389 11.96 15.82 -6.56
CA GLY A 389 12.13 16.22 -7.96
C GLY A 389 11.02 17.14 -8.49
N ASP A 390 9.86 17.20 -7.86
CA ASP A 390 8.72 18.00 -8.32
C ASP A 390 8.85 19.46 -7.85
N LYS A 391 9.39 20.30 -8.73
CA LYS A 391 9.58 21.73 -8.45
C LYS A 391 8.28 22.52 -8.26
N SER A 392 7.13 21.98 -8.64
CA SER A 392 5.83 22.63 -8.50
C SER A 392 5.30 22.59 -7.06
N ILE A 393 5.83 21.70 -6.22
CA ILE A 393 5.40 21.54 -4.83
C ILE A 393 6.32 22.34 -3.90
N ASN A 394 5.74 23.33 -3.23
CA ASN A 394 6.31 24.04 -2.09
C ASN A 394 5.24 24.16 -1.01
N CYS A 395 5.43 23.49 0.11
CA CYS A 395 4.42 23.41 1.19
C CYS A 395 4.34 24.67 2.05
N ILE A 396 5.30 25.59 1.87
CA ILE A 396 5.40 26.81 2.66
C ILE A 396 5.45 28.00 1.70
N ASN A 397 4.62 29.00 1.95
CA ASN A 397 4.67 30.23 1.16
C ASN A 397 5.47 31.30 1.91
N ASP A 398 6.69 31.53 1.47
CA ASP A 398 7.65 32.45 2.08
C ASP A 398 7.20 33.94 1.95
N VAL A 399 6.29 34.24 1.01
CA VAL A 399 5.80 35.60 0.74
C VAL A 399 4.95 36.15 1.90
N THR A 400 4.22 35.28 2.60
CA THR A 400 3.36 35.71 3.72
C THR A 400 4.15 35.95 5.01
N PHE A 401 5.29 35.31 5.20
CA PHE A 401 6.07 35.45 6.44
C PHE A 401 6.91 36.74 6.45
N ARG A 402 7.49 37.11 5.31
CA ARG A 402 8.20 38.40 5.18
C ARG A 402 7.26 39.59 5.12
N ALA A 403 6.02 39.41 4.62
CA ALA A 403 5.00 40.47 4.58
C ALA A 403 4.32 40.70 5.92
N SER A 404 4.12 39.65 6.75
CA SER A 404 3.52 39.81 8.09
C SER A 404 4.43 40.48 9.10
N GLN A 405 5.75 40.51 8.85
CA GLN A 405 6.68 41.35 9.63
C GLN A 405 6.68 42.82 9.17
N ARG A 406 6.12 43.15 8.00
CA ARG A 406 6.09 44.54 7.49
C ARG A 406 4.74 45.22 7.57
N ASN A 407 3.62 44.49 7.70
CA ASN A 407 2.29 45.13 7.80
C ASN A 407 1.35 44.29 8.66
N SER A 408 1.16 44.72 9.89
CA SER A 408 -0.10 44.52 10.60
C SER A 408 -1.15 45.45 9.96
N GLY A 409 -1.86 44.96 8.97
CA GLY A 409 -2.94 45.75 8.36
C GLY A 409 -3.50 45.11 7.08
N SER A 410 -4.77 44.74 7.19
CA SER A 410 -5.78 44.41 6.16
C SER A 410 -5.68 43.09 5.41
N ALA A 411 -6.70 42.30 5.71
CA ALA A 411 -7.14 41.12 5.00
C ALA A 411 -7.79 41.45 3.65
N SER A 412 -7.52 40.66 2.63
CA SER A 412 -8.54 40.33 1.61
C SER A 412 -8.31 38.93 1.07
N ALA A 413 -9.38 38.16 1.13
CA ALA A 413 -9.50 36.83 0.55
C ALA A 413 -9.55 36.94 -0.97
N GLN A 414 -8.86 36.04 -1.66
CA GLN A 414 -9.36 35.38 -2.88
C GLN A 414 -8.29 34.54 -3.54
N ASP A 415 -8.76 33.38 -3.92
CA ASP A 415 -8.33 32.38 -4.90
C ASP A 415 -7.78 31.08 -4.33
N THR A 416 -8.71 30.17 -4.13
CA THR A 416 -8.45 28.73 -4.07
C THR A 416 -8.32 28.19 -5.50
N PRO A 417 -7.22 27.52 -5.86
CA PRO A 417 -7.18 26.75 -7.10
C PRO A 417 -8.06 25.50 -6.92
N LYS A 418 -9.13 25.42 -7.68
CA LYS A 418 -9.87 24.18 -7.94
C LYS A 418 -9.05 23.36 -8.93
N ASP A 419 -8.94 22.06 -8.65
CA ASP A 419 -8.26 21.00 -9.39
C ASP A 419 -6.83 20.70 -8.96
N ALA A 420 -6.72 19.94 -7.86
CA ALA A 420 -5.51 19.21 -7.51
C ALA A 420 -5.85 17.75 -7.14
N THR A 421 -6.53 17.04 -8.03
CA THR A 421 -6.67 15.59 -7.96
C THR A 421 -5.89 14.99 -9.11
N ARG A 422 -4.56 15.03 -9.03
CA ARG A 422 -3.69 14.19 -9.84
C ARG A 422 -3.18 13.05 -8.99
N LEU A 423 -3.77 11.88 -9.20
CA LEU A 423 -3.34 10.58 -8.65
C LEU A 423 -2.16 9.98 -9.43
N ASP A 424 -1.60 10.70 -10.41
CA ASP A 424 -0.93 10.06 -11.55
C ASP A 424 0.56 9.75 -11.35
N ASP A 425 1.26 10.30 -10.33
CA ASP A 425 2.72 10.19 -10.29
C ASP A 425 3.30 9.46 -9.06
N ALA A 426 2.52 8.65 -8.36
CA ALA A 426 2.92 8.16 -7.04
C ALA A 426 3.96 7.02 -7.03
N ILE A 427 4.27 6.38 -8.15
CA ILE A 427 5.23 5.27 -8.20
C ILE A 427 6.00 5.29 -9.54
N GLU A 428 6.71 6.37 -9.84
CA GLU A 428 7.72 6.39 -10.88
C GLU A 428 9.12 6.37 -10.23
N TYR A 429 9.79 5.24 -10.34
CA TYR A 429 11.22 5.13 -10.09
C TYR A 429 11.93 5.53 -11.39
N GLN A 430 12.58 6.69 -11.41
CA GLN A 430 13.59 7.02 -12.39
C GLN A 430 14.94 6.57 -11.83
N PRO A 431 15.69 5.71 -12.53
CA PRO A 431 17.07 5.45 -12.16
C PRO A 431 17.89 6.73 -12.43
N ASP A 432 18.55 7.25 -11.40
CA ASP A 432 19.58 8.28 -11.56
C ASP A 432 20.71 7.71 -12.44
N GLY A 433 20.67 8.02 -13.73
CA GLY A 433 21.77 7.79 -14.66
C GLY A 433 22.86 8.83 -14.42
N GLY A 434 23.87 8.47 -13.64
CA GLY A 434 25.12 9.22 -13.60
C GLY A 434 25.87 9.07 -14.91
N GLY A 435 26.11 10.18 -15.61
CA GLY A 435 26.99 10.21 -16.77
C GLY A 435 26.94 11.55 -17.48
N ALA A 436 27.84 12.44 -17.10
CA ALA A 436 28.04 13.71 -17.76
C ALA A 436 28.51 13.55 -19.20
N THR A 437 27.88 14.24 -20.16
CA THR A 437 28.59 14.94 -21.24
C THR A 437 27.72 16.08 -21.79
N ASN A 438 28.31 17.28 -21.77
CA ASN A 438 27.79 18.49 -22.39
C ASN A 438 27.56 18.32 -23.89
N ALA A 439 26.37 18.63 -24.35
CA ALA A 439 26.18 19.12 -25.71
C ALA A 439 25.03 20.13 -25.71
N THR A 440 25.44 21.39 -25.87
CA THR A 440 24.62 22.54 -26.21
C THR A 440 23.87 22.27 -27.50
N THR A 441 22.54 22.27 -27.46
CA THR A 441 21.73 22.44 -28.67
C THR A 441 20.60 23.43 -28.36
N GLU A 442 20.61 24.50 -29.15
CA GLU A 442 19.67 25.62 -29.12
C GLU A 442 18.24 25.15 -29.38
N VAL A 443 17.31 25.66 -28.57
CA VAL A 443 15.87 25.49 -28.72
C VAL A 443 15.36 26.55 -29.71
N PRO A 444 14.65 26.17 -30.80
CA PRO A 444 13.96 27.16 -31.64
C PRO A 444 12.68 27.64 -30.94
N ALA A 445 12.46 28.94 -30.99
CA ALA A 445 11.31 29.63 -30.43
C ALA A 445 9.98 29.19 -31.09
N PRO A 446 8.85 29.24 -30.35
CA PRO A 446 7.53 28.84 -30.90
C PRO A 446 7.01 29.85 -31.92
N VAL A 447 6.58 29.31 -33.05
CA VAL A 447 5.90 30.05 -34.13
C VAL A 447 4.46 30.33 -33.69
N LYS A 448 4.04 31.58 -33.82
CA LYS A 448 2.66 32.05 -33.61
C LYS A 448 1.73 31.47 -34.70
N PRO A 449 0.49 31.10 -34.38
CA PRO A 449 -0.50 30.74 -35.41
C PRO A 449 -1.00 31.98 -36.13
N GLU A 450 -1.06 31.89 -37.47
CA GLU A 450 -1.68 32.87 -38.36
C GLU A 450 -3.20 32.84 -38.21
N GLU A 451 -3.77 34.06 -38.26
CA GLU A 451 -5.21 34.33 -38.25
C GLU A 451 -5.85 33.91 -39.59
N SER A 452 -6.93 33.16 -39.54
CA SER A 452 -7.82 32.90 -40.70
C SER A 452 -8.99 33.88 -40.70
N PRO A 453 -9.49 34.28 -41.89
CA PRO A 453 -10.33 35.46 -42.07
C PRO A 453 -11.79 35.21 -41.70
N THR A 454 -12.37 36.27 -41.13
CA THR A 454 -13.79 36.48 -40.85
C THR A 454 -14.67 36.45 -42.09
N VAL A 455 -15.78 35.70 -42.02
CA VAL A 455 -16.93 35.86 -42.93
C VAL A 455 -18.14 36.28 -42.10
N ASN A 456 -18.72 37.43 -42.46
CA ASN A 456 -19.90 38.05 -41.86
C ASN A 456 -21.20 37.31 -42.23
N PRO A 457 -22.27 37.47 -41.40
CA PRO A 457 -23.54 36.76 -41.57
C PRO A 457 -24.50 37.46 -42.52
N VAL A 458 -25.36 36.66 -43.15
CA VAL A 458 -26.53 37.13 -43.91
C VAL A 458 -27.79 36.77 -43.13
N ASP A 459 -28.62 37.79 -42.95
CA ASP A 459 -29.97 37.82 -42.39
C ASP A 459 -30.98 36.98 -43.17
N GLY A 460 -32.04 36.53 -42.48
CA GLY A 460 -33.28 36.02 -43.11
C GLY A 460 -34.13 35.20 -42.16
N ASP A 461 -34.89 35.82 -41.38
CA ASP A 461 -36.36 36.00 -41.26
C ASP A 461 -37.23 34.77 -40.97
N GLU A 462 -37.90 34.90 -39.82
CA GLU A 462 -39.27 34.51 -39.42
C GLU A 462 -39.96 33.24 -39.96
N THR A 463 -40.48 32.38 -39.09
CA THR A 463 -41.91 32.37 -38.70
C THR A 463 -42.18 31.29 -37.63
N ASP A 464 -42.93 31.77 -36.67
CA ASP A 464 -43.80 31.21 -35.65
C ASP A 464 -44.64 29.98 -36.08
N GLU A 465 -44.82 29.00 -35.25
CA GLU A 465 -46.13 28.47 -34.86
C GLU A 465 -46.06 27.43 -33.71
N SER A 466 -46.78 27.80 -32.71
CA SER A 466 -47.19 27.06 -31.53
C SER A 466 -48.27 26.00 -31.82
N ALA A 467 -48.28 24.89 -31.05
CA ALA A 467 -49.45 24.21 -30.45
C ALA A 467 -48.99 22.96 -29.65
N LYS A 468 -49.09 22.93 -28.38
CA LYS A 468 -50.19 22.54 -27.44
C LYS A 468 -50.60 21.10 -27.49
N LEU A 469 -50.44 20.48 -26.28
CA LEU A 469 -51.34 19.54 -25.56
C LEU A 469 -51.49 18.10 -26.12
N GLU A 470 -51.47 17.05 -25.36
CA GLU A 470 -52.23 16.70 -24.14
C GLU A 470 -51.75 15.39 -23.46
N ASN A 471 -51.91 15.35 -22.19
CA ASN A 471 -51.90 14.20 -21.27
C ASN A 471 -52.77 13.03 -21.73
N LYS A 472 -52.39 11.78 -21.37
CA LYS A 472 -53.37 10.83 -20.74
C LYS A 472 -52.71 9.75 -19.89
N GLU A 473 -53.31 9.54 -18.79
CA GLU A 473 -53.16 8.71 -17.63
C GLU A 473 -53.17 7.20 -17.87
N LEU A 474 -52.60 6.52 -16.87
CA LEU A 474 -52.78 5.12 -16.44
C LEU A 474 -54.28 4.69 -16.26
N PRO A 475 -54.65 3.38 -16.26
CA PRO A 475 -54.57 2.55 -15.08
C PRO A 475 -54.22 1.06 -15.38
N GLY A 476 -53.66 0.25 -14.51
CA GLY A 476 -54.13 -0.21 -13.22
C GLY A 476 -54.25 -1.74 -13.17
N THR A 477 -53.48 -2.36 -12.27
CA THR A 477 -53.80 -3.56 -11.45
C THR A 477 -54.30 -4.88 -12.07
N THR A 478 -53.64 -6.02 -11.83
CA THR A 478 -54.01 -7.07 -10.85
C THR A 478 -53.28 -8.38 -11.13
N GLU A 479 -52.67 -8.92 -10.10
CA GLU A 479 -52.47 -10.39 -9.92
C GLU A 479 -53.84 -11.04 -9.61
N PRO A 480 -54.06 -12.37 -9.73
CA PRO A 480 -53.39 -13.36 -8.91
C PRO A 480 -53.29 -14.82 -9.47
N SER A 481 -52.41 -15.58 -8.84
CA SER A 481 -52.46 -16.99 -8.41
C SER A 481 -53.17 -18.06 -9.24
N GLY A 482 -52.53 -19.25 -9.33
CA GLY A 482 -53.28 -20.52 -9.38
C GLY A 482 -52.55 -21.65 -10.09
N ARG A 483 -52.18 -22.63 -9.32
CA ARG A 483 -51.82 -24.04 -9.51
C ARG A 483 -52.60 -24.74 -10.66
N ASP A 484 -52.03 -25.70 -11.39
CA ASP A 484 -52.11 -27.15 -11.14
C ASP A 484 -51.97 -27.95 -12.45
N SER A 485 -51.19 -28.99 -12.38
CA SER A 485 -51.27 -30.35 -12.97
C SER A 485 -51.91 -30.60 -14.33
N GLY A 486 -51.26 -31.48 -15.10
CA GLY A 486 -51.97 -32.42 -15.98
C GLY A 486 -51.24 -32.80 -17.26
N LYS A 487 -50.74 -33.93 -17.29
CA LYS A 487 -50.48 -35.04 -18.20
C LYS A 487 -51.18 -35.02 -19.56
N ASP A 488 -50.54 -35.81 -20.42
CA ASP A 488 -51.00 -36.69 -21.52
C ASP A 488 -50.81 -36.12 -22.96
N GLU A 489 -49.96 -36.74 -23.69
CA GLU A 489 -50.08 -37.90 -24.62
C GLU A 489 -50.39 -37.57 -26.09
N TYR A 490 -49.63 -38.27 -26.97
CA TYR A 490 -49.85 -38.70 -28.37
C TYR A 490 -49.94 -37.61 -29.48
N SER A 491 -49.35 -37.73 -30.67
CA SER A 491 -49.05 -38.87 -31.54
C SER A 491 -48.38 -38.38 -32.84
N ALA A 492 -47.40 -39.13 -33.32
CA ALA A 492 -47.13 -39.66 -34.64
C ALA A 492 -47.08 -38.77 -35.91
N GLY A 493 -46.01 -39.03 -36.65
CA GLY A 493 -46.03 -38.95 -38.12
C GLY A 493 -44.66 -38.81 -38.77
N GLN A 494 -44.03 -39.93 -39.15
CA GLN A 494 -43.31 -40.28 -40.39
C GLN A 494 -42.43 -39.18 -41.05
N GLY A 495 -41.18 -39.34 -41.45
CA GLY A 495 -40.40 -40.48 -41.89
C GLY A 495 -39.33 -39.93 -42.83
N ALA A 496 -38.15 -40.44 -42.81
CA ALA A 496 -37.27 -40.72 -43.95
C ALA A 496 -35.82 -40.93 -43.53
N ASP A 497 -35.32 -42.06 -43.91
CA ASP A 497 -34.00 -42.61 -44.03
C ASP A 497 -32.82 -41.66 -44.00
N THR A 498 -31.77 -42.04 -43.23
CA THR A 498 -30.41 -42.28 -43.75
C THR A 498 -29.54 -42.93 -42.67
N GLN A 499 -29.11 -44.13 -43.03
CA GLN A 499 -27.88 -44.89 -42.74
C GLN A 499 -27.14 -44.64 -41.41
N GLU A 500 -27.20 -45.69 -40.59
CA GLU A 500 -26.30 -46.04 -39.49
C GLU A 500 -24.89 -46.29 -40.01
N THR A 501 -23.89 -45.69 -39.39
CA THR A 501 -22.53 -46.22 -39.35
C THR A 501 -22.20 -46.50 -37.89
N GLU A 502 -21.90 -47.78 -37.63
CA GLU A 502 -21.49 -48.34 -36.35
C GLU A 502 -20.18 -47.68 -35.84
N PRO A 503 -20.05 -47.45 -34.52
CA PRO A 503 -18.76 -47.08 -33.93
C PRO A 503 -17.85 -48.31 -33.75
N PRO A 504 -16.52 -48.11 -33.79
CA PRO A 504 -15.57 -49.22 -33.73
C PRO A 504 -15.54 -49.85 -32.33
N VAL A 505 -15.54 -51.20 -32.36
CA VAL A 505 -15.38 -52.09 -31.22
C VAL A 505 -14.01 -51.90 -30.57
N VAL A 506 -13.98 -51.56 -29.29
CA VAL A 506 -12.77 -51.59 -28.46
C VAL A 506 -12.60 -53.01 -27.93
N PRO A 507 -11.41 -53.68 -28.09
CA PRO A 507 -11.23 -55.02 -27.55
C PRO A 507 -11.13 -55.00 -26.02
N GLU A 508 -11.75 -55.97 -25.38
CA GLU A 508 -11.68 -56.26 -23.96
C GLU A 508 -10.24 -56.58 -23.51
N PRO A 509 -9.82 -56.12 -22.34
CA PRO A 509 -8.51 -56.47 -21.82
C PRO A 509 -8.47 -57.92 -21.32
N GLU A 510 -7.38 -58.64 -21.66
CA GLU A 510 -7.10 -59.99 -21.18
C GLU A 510 -7.06 -60.12 -19.65
N PRO A 511 -7.52 -61.24 -19.07
CA PRO A 511 -7.51 -61.45 -17.63
C PRO A 511 -6.10 -61.58 -17.09
N LYS A 512 -5.78 -60.81 -16.04
CA LYS A 512 -4.54 -60.86 -15.30
C LYS A 512 -4.35 -62.23 -14.62
N PRO A 513 -3.13 -62.80 -14.64
CA PRO A 513 -2.88 -64.10 -13.98
C PRO A 513 -3.00 -63.97 -12.45
N GLU A 514 -3.57 -65.01 -11.83
CA GLU A 514 -3.76 -65.14 -10.38
C GLU A 514 -2.40 -65.06 -9.63
N PRO A 515 -2.34 -64.39 -8.48
CA PRO A 515 -1.16 -64.31 -7.66
C PRO A 515 -0.83 -65.66 -7.01
N LYS A 516 0.42 -66.08 -7.10
CA LYS A 516 0.96 -67.26 -6.41
C LYS A 516 0.87 -67.07 -4.91
N PRO A 517 0.56 -68.14 -4.10
CA PRO A 517 0.47 -68.04 -2.67
C PRO A 517 1.81 -67.64 -2.06
N GLY A 518 1.82 -66.58 -1.25
CA GLY A 518 2.98 -66.09 -0.54
C GLY A 518 3.41 -67.00 0.62
N PRO A 519 4.63 -66.88 1.11
CA PRO A 519 5.14 -67.67 2.22
C PRO A 519 4.40 -67.33 3.50
N LYS A 520 4.23 -68.33 4.40
CA LYS A 520 3.56 -68.23 5.69
C LYS A 520 4.18 -67.11 6.55
N PRO A 521 3.37 -66.38 7.31
CA PRO A 521 3.82 -65.32 8.22
C PRO A 521 4.74 -65.90 9.30
N GLY A 522 5.90 -65.23 9.48
CA GLY A 522 6.77 -65.43 10.64
C GLY A 522 6.13 -64.78 11.88
N PRO A 523 6.64 -65.02 13.09
CA PRO A 523 6.07 -64.51 14.33
C PRO A 523 6.03 -62.97 14.31
N GLU A 524 4.93 -62.42 14.77
CA GLU A 524 4.69 -60.96 14.88
C GLU A 524 5.85 -60.31 15.63
N PRO A 525 6.48 -59.24 15.06
CA PRO A 525 7.37 -58.39 15.85
C PRO A 525 6.51 -57.64 16.87
N GLY A 526 7.00 -57.58 18.11
CA GLY A 526 6.40 -56.78 19.16
C GLY A 526 6.19 -55.33 18.74
N PRO A 527 5.30 -54.54 19.40
CA PRO A 527 4.96 -53.20 19.03
C PRO A 527 6.22 -52.34 18.88
N GLU A 528 6.44 -51.81 17.69
CA GLU A 528 7.46 -50.80 17.48
C GLU A 528 7.24 -49.62 18.44
N PRO A 529 8.30 -49.07 19.04
CA PRO A 529 8.17 -47.84 19.78
C PRO A 529 7.59 -46.80 18.85
N GLY A 530 6.45 -46.22 19.25
CA GLY A 530 5.79 -45.15 18.51
C GLY A 530 6.79 -44.05 18.18
N PRO A 531 6.58 -43.31 17.07
CA PRO A 531 7.47 -42.22 16.65
C PRO A 531 7.70 -41.29 17.84
N GLU A 532 8.98 -41.02 18.13
CA GLU A 532 9.34 -40.01 19.12
C GLU A 532 8.51 -38.76 18.83
N PRO A 533 7.88 -38.15 19.84
CA PRO A 533 7.17 -36.91 19.67
C PRO A 533 8.18 -35.91 19.10
N GLY A 534 7.98 -35.50 17.88
CA GLY A 534 8.67 -34.35 17.28
C GLY A 534 8.61 -33.17 18.24
N PRO A 535 9.50 -32.21 18.15
CA PRO A 535 9.63 -31.14 19.13
C PRO A 535 8.25 -30.61 19.43
N LYS A 536 7.83 -30.68 20.68
CA LYS A 536 6.57 -30.17 21.21
C LYS A 536 6.55 -28.66 20.87
N GLY A 537 6.09 -28.34 19.67
CA GLY A 537 5.59 -27.00 19.39
C GLY A 537 4.55 -26.77 20.46
N THR A 538 4.86 -25.93 21.42
CA THR A 538 3.94 -25.42 22.41
C THR A 538 2.77 -24.84 21.66
N GLY A 539 1.73 -25.64 21.47
CA GLY A 539 0.47 -25.20 20.91
C GLY A 539 -0.16 -24.23 21.90
N ASN A 540 0.39 -23.02 21.94
CA ASN A 540 -0.14 -21.93 22.74
C ASN A 540 -1.62 -21.78 22.34
N PRO A 541 -2.57 -21.96 23.28
CA PRO A 541 -4.00 -21.79 23.01
C PRO A 541 -4.32 -20.45 22.34
N LEU A 542 -3.48 -19.44 22.59
CA LEU A 542 -3.54 -18.12 21.96
C LEU A 542 -3.27 -18.18 20.44
N VAL A 543 -2.34 -19.03 19.98
CA VAL A 543 -2.07 -19.23 18.54
C VAL A 543 -3.30 -19.78 17.83
N LYS A 544 -3.97 -20.80 18.41
CA LYS A 544 -5.22 -21.36 17.84
C LYS A 544 -6.38 -20.38 17.87
N PHE A 545 -6.46 -19.54 18.90
CA PHE A 545 -7.47 -18.48 19.01
C PHE A 545 -7.24 -17.40 17.93
N PHE A 546 -5.98 -17.04 17.65
CA PHE A 546 -5.62 -16.01 16.68
C PHE A 546 -5.87 -16.44 15.25
N TRP A 547 -5.54 -17.67 14.87
CA TRP A 547 -5.87 -18.19 13.54
C TRP A 547 -7.38 -18.22 13.31
N ARG A 548 -8.18 -18.52 14.35
CA ARG A 548 -9.64 -18.39 14.27
C ARG A 548 -10.10 -16.94 14.11
N LEU A 549 -9.44 -15.99 14.79
CA LEU A 549 -9.76 -14.57 14.68
C LEU A 549 -9.38 -14.02 13.29
N TYR A 550 -8.24 -14.44 12.76
CA TYR A 550 -7.78 -14.11 11.42
C TYR A 550 -8.75 -14.63 10.36
N ASP A 551 -9.16 -15.89 10.46
CA ASP A 551 -10.14 -16.50 9.54
C ASP A 551 -11.52 -15.80 9.62
N ASN A 552 -11.95 -15.36 10.80
CA ASN A 552 -13.17 -14.59 10.96
C ASN A 552 -13.06 -13.20 10.35
N VAL A 553 -11.95 -12.49 10.57
CA VAL A 553 -11.70 -11.17 9.96
C VAL A 553 -11.60 -11.26 8.43
N GLN A 554 -11.06 -12.35 7.89
CA GLN A 554 -11.02 -12.60 6.44
C GLN A 554 -12.42 -12.94 5.87
N LYS A 555 -13.29 -13.60 6.63
CA LYS A 555 -14.67 -13.87 6.23
C LYS A 555 -15.53 -12.61 6.22
N ASP A 556 -15.41 -11.76 7.25
CA ASP A 556 -16.12 -10.48 7.32
C ASP A 556 -15.67 -9.47 6.23
N VAL A 557 -14.55 -9.72 5.58
CA VAL A 557 -14.02 -8.89 4.47
C VAL A 557 -14.50 -9.38 3.11
N ASN A 558 -14.93 -10.67 3.01
CA ASN A 558 -15.38 -11.28 1.76
C ASN A 558 -16.92 -11.33 1.64
N GLU A 559 -17.67 -10.99 2.70
CA GLU A 559 -19.10 -10.70 2.71
C GLU A 559 -19.34 -9.16 2.66
#